data_4fd27d5337c02c62ae7070071e739418
#
_entry.id   4fd27d5337c02c62ae7070071e739418
#
_cell.length_a   1.000
_cell.length_b   1.000
_cell.length_c   1.000
_cell.angle_alpha   90.00
_cell.angle_beta   90.00
_cell.angle_gamma   90.00
#
_symmetry.space_group_name_H-M   'P 1'
#
loop_
_entity.id
_entity.type
_entity.pdbx_description
1 polymer ?
#
loop_
_entity_poly.entity_id
_entity_poly.type
_entity_poly.pdbx_seq_one_letter_code
_entity_poly.pdbx_strand_id
1 'polypeptide(L)'
;TEDISEKRKIMAKIILKKSREDSLKRFHPWVFSGAIAQIVGNPAEGDVVSVYSSEGEFLAAGHYQIGSIAVRVLSFETDVINDAYWEAMLSKALEVRIATGLAQDGGNTNCYRLVHGEGDNLPGLIIDWYDGVCVMQAHSAGMFRAKKQIADALVKIYGDKLKAVYDKSSGTAPFKAGLDLIDGYLYKKEGFNDNEQVVLENGHKFLVNWTEGQKTGFFLDQRENRKLVERYAKDRNVLNLFCYTGGFSIYALGAGAVHVDSVDSSAKAMALVDKNVEIGGFDKSRHTSLCLDAIDYLKDIPADKYDLMIVDPPAFAKHRGVLRNALRAYQRLNAAAISKVA
;
A
#
# COMPACT_ATOMS: atom_id res chain seq x y z
N THR A 1 -17.63 -42.87 -20.67
CA THR A 1 -18.22 -41.64 -21.20
C THR A 1 -18.79 -40.87 -20.03
N GLU A 2 -17.95 -40.17 -19.30
CA GLU A 2 -18.37 -39.19 -18.29
C GLU A 2 -18.62 -37.88 -19.01
N ASP A 3 -19.89 -37.47 -18.95
CA ASP A 3 -20.39 -36.20 -19.48
C ASP A 3 -19.95 -35.08 -18.57
N ILE A 4 -18.79 -34.45 -18.88
CA ILE A 4 -18.33 -33.23 -18.21
C ILE A 4 -19.02 -32.06 -18.90
N SER A 5 -20.30 -31.88 -18.61
CA SER A 5 -20.97 -30.61 -18.82
C SER A 5 -20.47 -29.65 -17.76
N GLU A 6 -19.37 -28.93 -18.02
CA GLU A 6 -19.07 -27.67 -17.32
C GLU A 6 -20.28 -26.75 -17.46
N LYS A 7 -21.14 -26.74 -16.44
CA LYS A 7 -22.20 -25.73 -16.33
C LYS A 7 -21.48 -24.37 -16.34
N ARG A 8 -21.43 -23.69 -17.48
CA ARG A 8 -21.07 -22.27 -17.55
C ARG A 8 -21.93 -21.56 -16.51
N LYS A 9 -21.32 -21.21 -15.38
CA LYS A 9 -21.99 -20.41 -14.34
C LYS A 9 -22.44 -19.12 -15.03
N ILE A 10 -23.75 -18.96 -15.26
CA ILE A 10 -24.26 -17.73 -15.89
C ILE A 10 -23.83 -16.58 -15.01
N MET A 11 -23.03 -15.67 -15.56
CA MET A 11 -22.54 -14.49 -14.83
C MET A 11 -23.74 -13.69 -14.34
N ALA A 12 -23.74 -13.38 -13.05
CA ALA A 12 -24.81 -12.58 -12.46
C ALA A 12 -24.78 -11.14 -13.01
N LYS A 13 -25.96 -10.53 -13.13
CA LYS A 13 -26.13 -9.19 -13.69
C LYS A 13 -26.66 -8.23 -12.64
N ILE A 14 -26.09 -7.05 -12.62
CA ILE A 14 -26.56 -5.91 -11.83
C ILE A 14 -27.24 -4.93 -12.78
N ILE A 15 -28.53 -4.65 -12.54
CA ILE A 15 -29.30 -3.69 -13.35
C ILE A 15 -29.46 -2.42 -12.52
N LEU A 16 -29.03 -1.29 -13.08
CA LEU A 16 -29.14 0.00 -12.41
C LEU A 16 -30.54 0.61 -12.53
N LYS A 17 -30.90 1.45 -11.57
CA LYS A 17 -32.06 2.31 -11.65
C LYS A 17 -31.89 3.31 -12.77
N LYS A 18 -32.97 3.71 -13.40
CA LYS A 18 -32.99 4.78 -14.43
C LYS A 18 -32.29 6.04 -13.92
N SER A 19 -31.46 6.64 -14.76
CA SER A 19 -30.66 7.85 -14.47
C SER A 19 -29.62 7.68 -13.35
N ARG A 20 -29.15 6.43 -13.07
CA ARG A 20 -28.05 6.15 -12.13
C ARG A 20 -26.76 5.66 -12.82
N GLU A 21 -26.74 5.60 -14.14
CA GLU A 21 -25.63 5.21 -14.98
C GLU A 21 -24.58 6.33 -15.19
N ASP A 22 -24.90 7.59 -14.92
CA ASP A 22 -24.04 8.75 -15.22
C ASP A 22 -22.65 8.68 -14.55
N SER A 23 -22.56 8.10 -13.36
CA SER A 23 -21.28 7.93 -12.70
C SER A 23 -20.39 6.93 -13.43
N LEU A 24 -20.95 5.80 -13.91
CA LEU A 24 -20.21 4.80 -14.68
C LEU A 24 -19.84 5.32 -16.07
N LYS A 25 -20.71 6.08 -16.73
CA LYS A 25 -20.41 6.75 -18.00
C LYS A 25 -19.28 7.78 -17.90
N ARG A 26 -18.98 8.23 -16.69
CA ARG A 26 -17.81 9.07 -16.35
C ARG A 26 -16.65 8.27 -15.74
N PHE A 27 -16.65 6.95 -15.91
CA PHE A 27 -15.60 6.03 -15.45
C PHE A 27 -15.40 6.01 -13.94
N HIS A 28 -16.46 6.24 -13.13
CA HIS A 28 -16.36 6.08 -11.69
C HIS A 28 -16.19 4.60 -11.32
N PRO A 29 -15.18 4.20 -10.54
CA PRO A 29 -14.83 2.80 -10.34
C PRO A 29 -15.74 2.04 -9.36
N TRP A 30 -16.80 2.67 -8.85
CA TRP A 30 -17.70 2.04 -7.88
C TRP A 30 -19.16 2.18 -8.28
N VAL A 31 -19.92 1.07 -8.09
CA VAL A 31 -21.38 1.07 -8.09
C VAL A 31 -21.86 1.02 -6.65
N PHE A 32 -22.63 2.02 -6.24
CA PHE A 32 -23.23 2.05 -4.90
C PHE A 32 -24.53 1.24 -4.86
N SER A 33 -24.80 0.56 -3.74
CA SER A 33 -25.99 -0.28 -3.57
C SER A 33 -27.30 0.46 -3.80
N GLY A 34 -27.34 1.76 -3.47
CA GLY A 34 -28.52 2.62 -3.70
C GLY A 34 -28.84 2.86 -5.19
N ALA A 35 -27.90 2.62 -6.10
CA ALA A 35 -28.09 2.75 -7.54
C ALA A 35 -28.69 1.48 -8.20
N ILE A 36 -28.73 0.34 -7.50
CA ILE A 36 -29.15 -0.95 -8.04
C ILE A 36 -30.68 -1.04 -8.00
N ALA A 37 -31.27 -1.39 -9.14
CA ALA A 37 -32.70 -1.73 -9.28
C ALA A 37 -32.92 -3.23 -9.02
N GLN A 38 -32.08 -4.08 -9.63
CA GLN A 38 -32.24 -5.52 -9.58
C GLN A 38 -30.88 -6.24 -9.65
N ILE A 39 -30.78 -7.37 -8.97
CA ILE A 39 -29.69 -8.35 -9.11
C ILE A 39 -30.31 -9.59 -9.75
N VAL A 40 -29.80 -9.98 -10.93
CA VAL A 40 -30.20 -11.18 -11.64
C VAL A 40 -29.14 -12.26 -11.39
N GLY A 41 -29.55 -13.40 -10.88
CA GLY A 41 -28.65 -14.43 -10.34
C GLY A 41 -28.42 -14.26 -8.86
N ASN A 42 -27.51 -15.05 -8.31
CA ASN A 42 -27.16 -15.03 -6.88
C ASN A 42 -25.63 -14.96 -6.73
N PRO A 43 -25.02 -13.78 -6.94
CA PRO A 43 -23.58 -13.64 -6.82
C PRO A 43 -23.14 -13.77 -5.37
N ALA A 44 -22.10 -14.54 -5.13
CA ALA A 44 -21.39 -14.53 -3.87
C ALA A 44 -20.47 -13.29 -3.78
N GLU A 45 -20.15 -12.86 -2.58
CA GLU A 45 -19.21 -11.74 -2.38
C GLU A 45 -17.85 -12.07 -3.03
N GLY A 46 -17.38 -11.20 -3.91
CA GLY A 46 -16.16 -11.38 -4.70
C GLY A 46 -16.37 -12.02 -6.09
N ASP A 47 -17.58 -12.47 -6.44
CA ASP A 47 -17.85 -12.95 -7.80
C ASP A 47 -17.78 -11.78 -8.80
N VAL A 48 -17.34 -12.07 -10.03
CA VAL A 48 -17.41 -11.12 -11.14
C VAL A 48 -18.86 -11.02 -11.60
N VAL A 49 -19.34 -9.79 -11.77
CA VAL A 49 -20.70 -9.48 -12.25
C VAL A 49 -20.63 -8.46 -13.37
N SER A 50 -21.59 -8.52 -14.29
CA SER A 50 -21.77 -7.50 -15.34
C SER A 50 -22.82 -6.48 -14.88
N VAL A 51 -22.59 -5.19 -15.16
CA VAL A 51 -23.46 -4.07 -14.80
C VAL A 51 -24.12 -3.51 -16.05
N TYR A 52 -25.44 -3.35 -16.01
CA TYR A 52 -26.26 -2.86 -17.12
C TYR A 52 -27.09 -1.63 -16.70
N SER A 53 -27.37 -0.77 -17.66
CA SER A 53 -28.37 0.28 -17.50
C SER A 53 -29.78 -0.30 -17.38
N SER A 54 -30.78 0.54 -17.02
CA SER A 54 -32.18 0.15 -17.02
C SER A 54 -32.71 -0.24 -18.39
N GLU A 55 -32.01 0.15 -19.45
CA GLU A 55 -32.38 -0.11 -20.87
C GLU A 55 -31.62 -1.33 -21.44
N GLY A 56 -30.79 -1.98 -20.64
CA GLY A 56 -30.04 -3.18 -21.02
C GLY A 56 -28.69 -2.91 -21.70
N GLU A 57 -28.21 -1.66 -21.68
CA GLU A 57 -26.86 -1.31 -22.16
C GLU A 57 -25.80 -1.85 -21.17
N PHE A 58 -24.76 -2.55 -21.65
CA PHE A 58 -23.61 -2.93 -20.84
C PHE A 58 -22.81 -1.69 -20.44
N LEU A 59 -22.51 -1.55 -19.16
CA LEU A 59 -21.80 -0.39 -18.62
C LEU A 59 -20.44 -0.73 -18.03
N ALA A 60 -20.32 -1.88 -17.38
CA ALA A 60 -19.09 -2.28 -16.69
C ALA A 60 -19.16 -3.75 -16.24
N ALA A 61 -18.00 -4.29 -15.88
CA ALA A 61 -17.88 -5.52 -15.09
C ALA A 61 -16.97 -5.31 -13.88
N GLY A 62 -17.20 -6.06 -12.82
CA GLY A 62 -16.38 -5.93 -11.62
C GLY A 62 -16.75 -6.93 -10.51
N HIS A 63 -16.08 -6.81 -9.39
CA HIS A 63 -16.31 -7.65 -8.23
C HIS A 63 -17.53 -7.19 -7.43
N TYR A 64 -18.48 -8.10 -7.22
CA TYR A 64 -19.62 -7.89 -6.34
C TYR A 64 -19.18 -7.86 -4.86
N GLN A 65 -19.76 -6.95 -4.08
CA GLN A 65 -19.48 -6.81 -2.66
C GLN A 65 -20.76 -6.50 -1.89
N ILE A 66 -20.88 -7.06 -0.69
CA ILE A 66 -21.96 -6.77 0.24
C ILE A 66 -21.61 -5.49 1.01
N GLY A 67 -22.40 -4.43 0.84
CA GLY A 67 -22.19 -3.15 1.52
C GLY A 67 -22.64 -1.94 0.70
N SER A 68 -22.18 -0.76 1.08
CA SER A 68 -22.50 0.50 0.37
C SER A 68 -21.91 0.56 -1.04
N ILE A 69 -20.69 0.06 -1.22
CA ILE A 69 -20.07 -0.16 -2.53
C ILE A 69 -20.44 -1.58 -2.95
N ALA A 70 -21.35 -1.74 -3.87
CA ALA A 70 -21.87 -3.04 -4.26
C ALA A 70 -21.09 -3.67 -5.42
N VAL A 71 -20.45 -2.86 -6.30
CA VAL A 71 -19.53 -3.38 -7.31
C VAL A 71 -18.29 -2.50 -7.36
N ARG A 72 -17.12 -3.13 -7.35
CA ARG A 72 -15.84 -2.50 -7.67
C ARG A 72 -15.50 -2.84 -9.12
N VAL A 73 -15.54 -1.81 -9.97
CA VAL A 73 -15.41 -1.96 -11.42
C VAL A 73 -13.99 -2.32 -11.79
N LEU A 74 -13.84 -3.36 -12.60
CA LEU A 74 -12.58 -3.81 -13.18
C LEU A 74 -12.46 -3.38 -14.65
N SER A 75 -13.57 -3.42 -15.38
CA SER A 75 -13.58 -3.06 -16.81
C SER A 75 -14.86 -2.32 -17.18
N PHE A 76 -14.74 -1.33 -18.07
CA PHE A 76 -15.85 -0.63 -18.71
C PHE A 76 -16.09 -1.12 -20.16
N GLU A 77 -15.27 -2.04 -20.66
CA GLU A 77 -15.27 -2.49 -22.04
C GLU A 77 -15.72 -3.93 -22.21
N THR A 78 -15.39 -4.80 -21.23
CA THR A 78 -15.64 -6.23 -21.30
C THR A 78 -16.00 -6.82 -19.94
N ASP A 79 -16.75 -7.90 -19.95
CA ASP A 79 -17.01 -8.73 -18.77
C ASP A 79 -16.11 -9.99 -18.68
N VAL A 80 -15.16 -10.13 -19.61
CA VAL A 80 -14.19 -11.22 -19.61
C VAL A 80 -13.02 -10.88 -18.72
N ILE A 81 -13.09 -11.27 -17.44
CA ILE A 81 -12.03 -11.09 -16.45
C ILE A 81 -11.31 -12.45 -16.27
N ASN A 82 -10.30 -12.67 -17.07
CA ASN A 82 -9.51 -13.91 -17.12
C ASN A 82 -8.02 -13.64 -16.87
N ASP A 83 -7.17 -14.64 -17.03
CA ASP A 83 -5.71 -14.51 -16.81
C ASP A 83 -5.08 -13.44 -17.72
N ALA A 84 -5.52 -13.34 -18.98
CA ALA A 84 -5.04 -12.30 -19.90
C ALA A 84 -5.43 -10.88 -19.45
N TYR A 85 -6.59 -10.72 -18.83
CA TYR A 85 -7.00 -9.45 -18.23
C TYR A 85 -6.02 -9.04 -17.11
N TRP A 86 -5.70 -9.94 -16.19
CA TRP A 86 -4.77 -9.64 -15.08
C TRP A 86 -3.37 -9.29 -15.61
N GLU A 87 -2.87 -10.03 -16.58
CA GLU A 87 -1.59 -9.77 -17.23
C GLU A 87 -1.56 -8.38 -17.89
N ALA A 88 -2.60 -8.03 -18.65
CA ALA A 88 -2.69 -6.72 -19.31
C ALA A 88 -2.76 -5.56 -18.31
N MET A 89 -3.56 -5.68 -17.25
CA MET A 89 -3.73 -4.61 -16.26
C MET A 89 -2.48 -4.40 -15.41
N LEU A 90 -1.80 -5.46 -15.00
CA LEU A 90 -0.55 -5.37 -14.25
C LEU A 90 0.60 -4.84 -15.12
N SER A 91 0.64 -5.21 -16.41
CA SER A 91 1.59 -4.65 -17.37
C SER A 91 1.39 -3.14 -17.56
N LYS A 92 0.16 -2.68 -17.71
CA LYS A 92 -0.15 -1.24 -17.76
C LYS A 92 0.30 -0.51 -16.49
N ALA A 93 0.07 -1.09 -15.33
CA ALA A 93 0.55 -0.52 -14.07
C ALA A 93 2.09 -0.41 -14.05
N LEU A 94 2.80 -1.43 -14.51
CA LEU A 94 4.26 -1.42 -14.62
C LEU A 94 4.75 -0.36 -15.63
N GLU A 95 4.11 -0.23 -16.79
CA GLU A 95 4.43 0.80 -17.80
C GLU A 95 4.39 2.21 -17.21
N VAL A 96 3.41 2.52 -16.36
CA VAL A 96 3.34 3.81 -15.65
C VAL A 96 4.56 3.99 -14.74
N ARG A 97 5.01 2.95 -14.03
CA ARG A 97 6.20 3.01 -13.15
C ARG A 97 7.49 3.15 -13.93
N ILE A 98 7.57 2.54 -15.11
CA ILE A 98 8.70 2.74 -16.05
C ILE A 98 8.69 4.19 -16.58
N ALA A 99 7.55 4.68 -17.06
CA ALA A 99 7.42 6.04 -17.59
C ALA A 99 7.73 7.13 -16.56
N THR A 100 7.43 6.87 -15.27
CA THR A 100 7.76 7.78 -14.16
C THR A 100 9.17 7.61 -13.60
N GLY A 101 9.99 6.72 -14.18
CA GLY A 101 11.37 6.49 -13.76
C GLY A 101 11.55 5.66 -12.50
N LEU A 102 10.47 5.03 -11.98
CA LEU A 102 10.53 4.24 -10.75
C LEU A 102 11.00 2.81 -10.97
N ALA A 103 10.61 2.21 -12.09
CA ALA A 103 10.92 0.82 -12.44
C ALA A 103 12.02 0.76 -13.50
N GLN A 104 13.16 1.42 -13.25
CA GLN A 104 14.32 1.41 -14.15
C GLN A 104 15.38 0.42 -13.69
N ASP A 105 15.83 -0.43 -14.60
CA ASP A 105 16.94 -1.36 -14.31
C ASP A 105 18.23 -0.56 -14.02
N GLY A 106 18.91 -0.91 -12.93
CA GLY A 106 20.17 -0.25 -12.52
C GLY A 106 19.98 1.18 -11.99
N GLY A 107 18.74 1.60 -11.74
CA GLY A 107 18.43 2.88 -11.11
C GLY A 107 18.83 2.92 -9.63
N ASN A 108 18.73 4.11 -9.03
CA ASN A 108 18.98 4.31 -7.61
C ASN A 108 17.77 4.00 -6.72
N THR A 109 16.69 3.45 -7.31
CA THR A 109 15.47 3.04 -6.63
C THR A 109 15.03 1.69 -7.20
N ASN A 110 14.86 0.68 -6.34
CA ASN A 110 14.39 -0.66 -6.71
C ASN A 110 13.22 -1.13 -5.81
N CYS A 111 12.58 -0.19 -5.10
CA CYS A 111 11.37 -0.42 -4.35
C CYS A 111 10.30 0.64 -4.68
N TYR A 112 9.09 0.19 -5.02
CA TYR A 112 8.00 1.09 -5.42
C TYR A 112 6.65 0.39 -5.33
N ARG A 113 5.57 1.18 -5.26
CA ARG A 113 4.21 0.69 -5.38
C ARG A 113 3.89 0.38 -6.84
N LEU A 114 3.77 -0.91 -7.16
CA LEU A 114 3.40 -1.39 -8.50
C LEU A 114 1.91 -1.15 -8.78
N VAL A 115 1.04 -1.44 -7.82
CA VAL A 115 -0.41 -1.26 -7.95
C VAL A 115 -0.96 -0.45 -6.80
N HIS A 116 -1.73 0.59 -7.11
CA HIS A 116 -2.40 1.48 -6.16
C HIS A 116 -3.92 1.50 -6.37
N GLY A 117 -4.55 0.37 -6.23
CA GLY A 117 -6.01 0.25 -6.21
C GLY A 117 -6.70 0.93 -7.39
N GLU A 118 -7.61 1.83 -7.08
CA GLU A 118 -8.40 2.60 -8.03
C GLU A 118 -7.55 3.44 -9.01
N GLY A 119 -6.37 3.87 -8.57
CA GLY A 119 -5.44 4.66 -9.41
C GLY A 119 -4.88 3.87 -10.60
N ASP A 120 -4.84 2.55 -10.49
CA ASP A 120 -4.40 1.64 -11.55
C ASP A 120 -5.56 0.81 -12.13
N ASN A 121 -6.81 1.23 -11.92
CA ASN A 121 -8.03 0.52 -12.32
C ASN A 121 -8.14 -0.92 -11.77
N LEU A 122 -7.51 -1.18 -10.62
CA LEU A 122 -7.56 -2.45 -9.88
C LEU A 122 -8.08 -2.20 -8.45
N PRO A 123 -9.35 -1.75 -8.29
CA PRO A 123 -9.87 -1.27 -7.02
C PRO A 123 -9.79 -2.32 -5.92
N GLY A 124 -9.15 -1.93 -4.82
CA GLY A 124 -8.95 -2.82 -3.68
C GLY A 124 -7.74 -3.74 -3.79
N LEU A 125 -6.80 -3.49 -4.72
CA LEU A 125 -5.53 -4.20 -4.81
C LEU A 125 -4.36 -3.25 -4.56
N ILE A 126 -3.48 -3.62 -3.66
CA ILE A 126 -2.16 -2.99 -3.45
C ILE A 126 -1.09 -4.03 -3.76
N ILE A 127 -0.09 -3.65 -4.54
CA ILE A 127 1.11 -4.47 -4.75
C ILE A 127 2.31 -3.55 -4.65
N ASP A 128 3.23 -3.88 -3.75
CA ASP A 128 4.51 -3.21 -3.58
C ASP A 128 5.64 -4.13 -4.05
N TRP A 129 6.54 -3.57 -4.84
CA TRP A 129 7.73 -4.23 -5.36
C TRP A 129 8.95 -3.88 -4.49
N TYR A 130 9.67 -4.89 -4.06
CA TYR A 130 10.90 -4.79 -3.28
C TYR A 130 11.99 -5.66 -3.94
N ASP A 131 12.68 -5.13 -4.94
CA ASP A 131 13.82 -5.77 -5.63
C ASP A 131 13.64 -7.28 -5.91
N GLY A 132 12.59 -7.62 -6.62
CA GLY A 132 12.25 -9.01 -6.99
C GLY A 132 11.18 -9.65 -6.11
N VAL A 133 10.74 -9.02 -5.03
CA VAL A 133 9.63 -9.50 -4.20
C VAL A 133 8.41 -8.60 -4.38
N CYS A 134 7.29 -9.19 -4.78
CA CYS A 134 5.99 -8.54 -4.76
C CYS A 134 5.28 -8.86 -3.44
N VAL A 135 4.88 -7.83 -2.69
CA VAL A 135 4.02 -7.97 -1.52
C VAL A 135 2.65 -7.41 -1.85
N MET A 136 1.63 -8.26 -1.83
CA MET A 136 0.28 -7.86 -2.17
C MET A 136 -0.65 -7.79 -0.95
N GLN A 137 -1.59 -6.86 -1.01
CA GLN A 137 -2.70 -6.74 -0.07
C GLN A 137 -4.01 -6.62 -0.83
N ALA A 138 -4.93 -7.53 -0.57
CA ALA A 138 -6.30 -7.45 -1.04
C ALA A 138 -7.17 -6.72 0.00
N HIS A 139 -7.90 -5.70 -0.44
CA HIS A 139 -8.85 -4.93 0.37
C HIS A 139 -10.31 -5.24 0.01
N SER A 140 -10.53 -6.24 -0.84
CA SER A 140 -11.86 -6.73 -1.22
C SER A 140 -11.85 -8.25 -1.39
N ALA A 141 -13.01 -8.88 -1.23
CA ALA A 141 -13.16 -10.33 -1.38
C ALA A 141 -12.79 -10.78 -2.81
N GLY A 142 -13.15 -10.00 -3.82
CA GLY A 142 -12.84 -10.33 -5.21
C GLY A 142 -11.34 -10.34 -5.49
N MET A 143 -10.60 -9.33 -5.01
CA MET A 143 -9.14 -9.30 -5.16
C MET A 143 -8.45 -10.43 -4.38
N PHE A 144 -8.97 -10.75 -3.19
CA PHE A 144 -8.45 -11.89 -2.43
C PHE A 144 -8.66 -13.21 -3.15
N ARG A 145 -9.83 -13.43 -3.77
CA ARG A 145 -10.12 -14.63 -4.57
C ARG A 145 -9.26 -14.72 -5.83
N ALA A 146 -8.94 -13.58 -6.45
CA ALA A 146 -8.10 -13.51 -7.65
C ALA A 146 -6.59 -13.60 -7.36
N LYS A 147 -6.17 -13.68 -6.10
CA LYS A 147 -4.74 -13.59 -5.71
C LYS A 147 -3.82 -14.55 -6.44
N LYS A 148 -4.28 -15.77 -6.75
CA LYS A 148 -3.48 -16.75 -7.49
C LYS A 148 -3.29 -16.33 -8.95
N GLN A 149 -4.34 -15.87 -9.62
CA GLN A 149 -4.26 -15.38 -11.01
C GLN A 149 -3.38 -14.14 -11.11
N ILE A 150 -3.47 -13.24 -10.12
CA ILE A 150 -2.61 -12.06 -10.01
C ILE A 150 -1.14 -12.48 -9.84
N ALA A 151 -0.85 -13.44 -8.97
CA ALA A 151 0.50 -13.96 -8.77
C ALA A 151 1.06 -14.62 -10.03
N ASP A 152 0.26 -15.43 -10.74
CA ASP A 152 0.66 -16.07 -11.98
C ASP A 152 0.94 -15.04 -13.10
N ALA A 153 0.17 -13.97 -13.16
CA ALA A 153 0.43 -12.84 -14.07
C ALA A 153 1.74 -12.13 -13.74
N LEU A 154 2.04 -11.88 -12.45
CA LEU A 154 3.32 -11.30 -12.03
C LEU A 154 4.51 -12.19 -12.41
N VAL A 155 4.38 -13.52 -12.28
CA VAL A 155 5.40 -14.47 -12.73
C VAL A 155 5.69 -14.31 -14.22
N LYS A 156 4.67 -14.18 -15.05
CA LYS A 156 4.83 -13.99 -16.51
C LYS A 156 5.47 -12.63 -16.84
N ILE A 157 5.04 -11.55 -16.17
CA ILE A 157 5.51 -10.18 -16.45
C ILE A 157 6.98 -10.01 -16.06
N TYR A 158 7.37 -10.48 -14.89
CA TYR A 158 8.72 -10.26 -14.37
C TYR A 158 9.72 -11.37 -14.69
N GLY A 159 9.22 -12.58 -14.99
CA GLY A 159 10.08 -13.72 -15.33
C GLY A 159 11.16 -13.98 -14.29
N ASP A 160 12.40 -14.07 -14.74
CA ASP A 160 13.55 -14.36 -13.86
C ASP A 160 13.85 -13.28 -12.81
N LYS A 161 13.36 -12.06 -12.99
CA LYS A 161 13.50 -10.98 -12.01
C LYS A 161 12.65 -11.21 -10.76
N LEU A 162 11.57 -12.01 -10.86
CA LEU A 162 10.68 -12.27 -9.72
C LEU A 162 11.26 -13.36 -8.81
N LYS A 163 11.51 -13.00 -7.56
CA LYS A 163 11.97 -13.91 -6.50
C LYS A 163 10.80 -14.53 -5.74
N ALA A 164 9.76 -13.72 -5.44
CA ALA A 164 8.59 -14.19 -4.70
C ALA A 164 7.37 -13.27 -4.87
N VAL A 165 6.18 -13.84 -4.64
CA VAL A 165 4.93 -13.11 -4.40
C VAL A 165 4.41 -13.50 -3.03
N TYR A 166 4.30 -12.55 -2.13
CA TYR A 166 3.80 -12.73 -0.76
C TYR A 166 2.44 -12.06 -0.59
N ASP A 167 1.44 -12.82 -0.17
CA ASP A 167 0.12 -12.31 0.20
C ASP A 167 0.12 -11.89 1.67
N LYS A 168 -0.14 -10.61 1.93
CA LYS A 168 -0.25 -10.02 3.26
C LYS A 168 -1.64 -9.41 3.47
N SER A 169 -2.67 -10.17 3.14
CA SER A 169 -4.06 -9.70 3.12
C SER A 169 -4.84 -9.99 4.39
N SER A 170 -4.31 -10.75 5.35
CA SER A 170 -5.06 -11.16 6.55
C SER A 170 -5.62 -9.98 7.35
N GLY A 171 -4.89 -8.87 7.40
CA GLY A 171 -5.30 -7.64 8.09
C GLY A 171 -6.10 -6.65 7.25
N THR A 172 -6.27 -6.89 5.94
CA THR A 172 -6.87 -5.93 5.00
C THR A 172 -8.09 -6.46 4.26
N ALA A 173 -8.14 -7.76 3.98
CA ALA A 173 -9.30 -8.39 3.33
C ALA A 173 -10.51 -8.45 4.28
N PRO A 174 -11.75 -8.40 3.75
CA PRO A 174 -12.94 -8.37 4.58
C PRO A 174 -13.18 -9.71 5.29
N PHE A 175 -13.00 -9.76 6.60
CA PHE A 175 -13.15 -10.97 7.44
C PHE A 175 -14.56 -11.58 7.41
N LYS A 176 -15.58 -10.77 7.12
CA LYS A 176 -16.98 -11.23 7.03
C LYS A 176 -17.33 -11.98 5.76
N ALA A 177 -16.43 -11.99 4.77
CA ALA A 177 -16.67 -12.66 3.48
C ALA A 177 -16.43 -14.19 3.52
N GLY A 178 -16.13 -14.76 4.68
CA GLY A 178 -15.90 -16.21 4.85
C GLY A 178 -14.63 -16.68 4.11
N LEU A 179 -13.61 -15.83 4.05
CA LEU A 179 -12.33 -16.11 3.41
C LEU A 179 -11.35 -16.70 4.42
N ASP A 180 -10.49 -17.59 3.95
CA ASP A 180 -9.36 -18.10 4.74
C ASP A 180 -8.21 -17.09 4.68
N LEU A 181 -8.17 -16.20 5.69
CA LEU A 181 -7.28 -15.05 5.76
C LEU A 181 -5.93 -15.44 6.38
N ILE A 182 -5.14 -16.20 5.65
CA ILE A 182 -3.77 -16.59 6.03
C ILE A 182 -2.78 -15.91 5.11
N ASP A 183 -1.82 -15.18 5.70
CA ASP A 183 -0.70 -14.61 4.97
C ASP A 183 0.29 -15.70 4.55
N GLY A 184 0.92 -15.53 3.37
CA GLY A 184 1.88 -16.52 2.91
C GLY A 184 2.34 -16.30 1.47
N TYR A 185 3.27 -17.13 1.04
CA TYR A 185 3.78 -17.08 -0.32
C TYR A 185 2.81 -17.72 -1.31
N LEU A 186 2.47 -16.99 -2.37
CA LEU A 186 1.72 -17.48 -3.53
C LEU A 186 2.69 -18.04 -4.59
N TYR A 187 3.90 -17.49 -4.65
CA TYR A 187 5.00 -17.93 -5.50
C TYR A 187 6.32 -17.72 -4.78
N LYS A 188 7.23 -18.67 -4.93
CA LYS A 188 8.65 -18.55 -4.56
C LYS A 188 9.51 -19.18 -5.64
N LYS A 189 10.55 -18.47 -6.06
CA LYS A 189 11.60 -19.02 -6.91
C LYS A 189 12.37 -20.09 -6.11
N GLU A 190 12.82 -21.14 -6.79
CA GLU A 190 13.62 -22.19 -6.16
C GLU A 190 14.84 -21.59 -5.46
N GLY A 191 15.08 -22.02 -4.22
CA GLY A 191 16.19 -21.53 -3.38
C GLY A 191 15.93 -20.19 -2.67
N PHE A 192 14.83 -19.47 -2.97
CA PHE A 192 14.49 -18.24 -2.25
C PHE A 192 13.82 -18.57 -0.90
N ASN A 193 14.42 -18.14 0.22
CA ASN A 193 13.91 -18.40 1.57
C ASN A 193 13.87 -17.17 2.48
N ASP A 194 14.21 -15.99 1.95
CA ASP A 194 14.24 -14.76 2.73
C ASP A 194 12.83 -14.23 3.00
N ASN A 195 12.68 -13.52 4.11
CA ASN A 195 11.48 -12.76 4.49
C ASN A 195 11.77 -11.26 4.68
N GLU A 196 13.02 -10.87 4.43
CA GLU A 196 13.49 -9.48 4.43
C GLU A 196 14.63 -9.34 3.43
N GLN A 197 14.84 -8.12 2.93
CA GLN A 197 16.02 -7.81 2.11
C GLN A 197 16.33 -6.33 2.12
N VAL A 198 17.55 -5.99 1.70
CA VAL A 198 17.98 -4.61 1.50
C VAL A 198 17.47 -4.12 0.15
N VAL A 199 16.78 -2.98 0.16
CA VAL A 199 16.31 -2.28 -1.04
C VAL A 199 16.93 -0.89 -1.14
N LEU A 200 16.85 -0.29 -2.33
CA LEU A 200 17.29 1.07 -2.60
C LEU A 200 16.10 1.99 -2.84
N GLU A 201 16.11 3.15 -2.18
CA GLU A 201 15.22 4.27 -2.47
C GLU A 201 16.04 5.56 -2.59
N ASN A 202 16.08 6.17 -3.78
CA ASN A 202 16.90 7.34 -4.09
C ASN A 202 18.39 7.18 -3.70
N GLY A 203 18.92 5.96 -3.82
CA GLY A 203 20.30 5.62 -3.44
C GLY A 203 20.51 5.27 -1.96
N HIS A 204 19.53 5.49 -1.09
CA HIS A 204 19.58 5.08 0.31
C HIS A 204 19.17 3.62 0.46
N LYS A 205 19.85 2.90 1.35
CA LYS A 205 19.61 1.49 1.65
C LYS A 205 18.62 1.34 2.81
N PHE A 206 17.64 0.46 2.66
CA PHE A 206 16.67 0.11 3.69
C PHE A 206 16.51 -1.39 3.78
N LEU A 207 16.51 -1.92 5.00
CA LEU A 207 16.08 -3.29 5.27
C LEU A 207 14.56 -3.31 5.35
N VAL A 208 13.93 -4.06 4.46
CA VAL A 208 12.47 -4.24 4.43
C VAL A 208 12.13 -5.67 4.80
N ASN A 209 11.33 -5.83 5.85
CA ASN A 209 10.77 -7.10 6.28
C ASN A 209 9.27 -7.11 5.98
N TRP A 210 8.85 -7.89 4.97
CA TRP A 210 7.44 -7.93 4.55
C TRP A 210 6.57 -8.83 5.40
N THR A 211 7.12 -9.74 6.17
CA THR A 211 6.35 -10.62 7.06
C THR A 211 5.97 -9.93 8.35
N GLU A 212 6.91 -9.25 9.01
CA GLU A 212 6.72 -8.62 10.33
C GLU A 212 6.48 -7.11 10.27
N GLY A 213 6.92 -6.44 9.20
CA GLY A 213 6.80 -4.99 9.03
C GLY A 213 5.33 -4.54 8.92
N GLN A 214 5.07 -3.27 9.21
CA GLN A 214 3.76 -2.67 9.02
C GLN A 214 3.40 -2.57 7.53
N LYS A 215 2.10 -2.56 7.19
CA LYS A 215 1.60 -2.57 5.81
C LYS A 215 2.29 -3.70 5.02
N THR A 216 2.93 -3.37 3.93
CA THR A 216 3.70 -4.31 3.09
C THR A 216 5.17 -4.48 3.52
N GLY A 217 5.62 -3.73 4.54
CA GLY A 217 6.98 -3.76 5.08
C GLY A 217 7.63 -2.37 5.15
N PHE A 218 7.28 -1.46 4.25
CA PHE A 218 7.83 -0.10 4.18
C PHE A 218 6.77 0.92 3.72
N PHE A 219 6.94 2.20 4.08
CA PHE A 219 6.03 3.28 3.72
C PHE A 219 6.48 3.98 2.44
N LEU A 220 6.26 3.35 1.29
CA LEU A 220 6.67 3.85 -0.03
C LEU A 220 6.02 5.18 -0.44
N ASP A 221 4.86 5.47 0.11
CA ASP A 221 4.10 6.71 -0.12
C ASP A 221 4.82 7.96 0.41
N GLN A 222 5.74 7.81 1.37
CA GLN A 222 6.51 8.91 1.97
C GLN A 222 7.82 9.23 1.24
N ARG A 223 8.15 8.57 0.13
CA ARG A 223 9.43 8.74 -0.58
C ARG A 223 9.74 10.21 -0.90
N GLU A 224 8.80 10.94 -1.48
CA GLU A 224 9.02 12.34 -1.86
C GLU A 224 9.16 13.25 -0.63
N ASN A 225 8.43 12.96 0.46
CA ASN A 225 8.59 13.67 1.72
C ASN A 225 9.95 13.38 2.36
N ARG A 226 10.43 12.14 2.29
CA ARG A 226 11.79 11.81 2.73
C ARG A 226 12.85 12.57 1.93
N LYS A 227 12.71 12.61 0.60
CA LYS A 227 13.60 13.37 -0.28
C LYS A 227 13.56 14.87 0.02
N LEU A 228 12.40 15.40 0.41
CA LEU A 228 12.29 16.79 0.81
C LEU A 228 13.13 17.12 2.07
N VAL A 229 13.25 16.17 3.01
CA VAL A 229 14.07 16.33 4.22
C VAL A 229 15.54 16.58 3.87
N GLU A 230 16.08 15.98 2.82
CA GLU A 230 17.46 16.21 2.37
C GLU A 230 17.76 17.69 2.11
N ARG A 231 16.77 18.46 1.63
CA ARG A 231 16.95 19.88 1.33
C ARG A 231 17.17 20.74 2.58
N TYR A 232 16.75 20.24 3.74
CA TYR A 232 16.74 21.02 4.99
C TYR A 232 17.64 20.44 6.08
N ALA A 233 18.11 19.21 5.94
CA ALA A 233 18.80 18.49 7.02
C ALA A 233 20.31 18.78 7.12
N LYS A 234 20.94 19.29 6.05
CA LYS A 234 22.39 19.54 6.03
C LYS A 234 22.81 20.49 7.16
N ASP A 235 23.88 20.12 7.87
CA ASP A 235 24.49 20.89 8.98
C ASP A 235 23.52 21.18 10.16
N ARG A 236 22.47 20.34 10.35
CA ARG A 236 21.45 20.51 11.38
C ARG A 236 21.42 19.36 12.38
N ASN A 237 20.95 19.66 13.59
CA ASN A 237 20.49 18.65 14.54
C ASN A 237 19.03 18.35 14.27
N VAL A 238 18.73 17.08 13.96
CA VAL A 238 17.42 16.64 13.48
C VAL A 238 16.74 15.75 14.51
N LEU A 239 15.46 16.01 14.78
CA LEU A 239 14.59 15.13 15.56
C LEU A 239 13.55 14.47 14.63
N ASN A 240 13.49 13.16 14.62
CA ASN A 240 12.49 12.38 13.91
C ASN A 240 11.58 11.66 14.92
N LEU A 241 10.37 12.19 15.13
CA LEU A 241 9.35 11.61 16.01
C LEU A 241 8.45 10.66 15.24
N PHE A 242 8.02 9.58 15.91
CA PHE A 242 7.23 8.50 15.29
C PHE A 242 7.96 7.89 14.10
N CYS A 243 9.25 7.68 14.28
CA CYS A 243 10.18 7.44 13.17
C CYS A 243 10.04 6.06 12.51
N TYR A 244 9.30 5.11 13.12
CA TYR A 244 9.16 3.74 12.66
C TYR A 244 10.55 3.13 12.36
N THR A 245 10.84 2.73 11.13
CA THR A 245 12.14 2.14 10.73
C THR A 245 13.19 3.19 10.35
N GLY A 246 12.96 4.46 10.68
CA GLY A 246 13.94 5.55 10.49
C GLY A 246 14.06 6.06 9.06
N GLY A 247 13.03 5.90 8.22
CA GLY A 247 13.09 6.32 6.83
C GLY A 247 13.56 7.77 6.66
N PHE A 248 12.98 8.71 7.39
CA PHE A 248 13.39 10.12 7.37
C PHE A 248 14.78 10.34 7.96
N SER A 249 15.15 9.58 8.98
CA SER A 249 16.47 9.69 9.63
C SER A 249 17.60 9.33 8.67
N ILE A 250 17.44 8.28 7.87
CA ILE A 250 18.42 7.86 6.87
C ILE A 250 18.64 8.96 5.82
N TYR A 251 17.58 9.60 5.35
CA TYR A 251 17.68 10.73 4.41
C TYR A 251 18.35 11.94 5.05
N ALA A 252 18.05 12.24 6.31
CA ALA A 252 18.69 13.34 7.04
C ALA A 252 20.20 13.08 7.22
N LEU A 253 20.59 11.86 7.61
CA LEU A 253 22.01 11.47 7.74
C LEU A 253 22.73 11.54 6.38
N GLY A 254 22.09 11.07 5.31
CA GLY A 254 22.61 11.11 3.93
C GLY A 254 22.81 12.51 3.42
N ALA A 255 21.96 13.45 3.81
CA ALA A 255 22.09 14.88 3.49
C ALA A 255 23.19 15.61 4.28
N GLY A 256 23.79 14.96 5.28
CA GLY A 256 24.84 15.59 6.09
C GLY A 256 24.31 16.29 7.36
N ALA A 257 23.23 15.80 7.96
CA ALA A 257 22.82 16.25 9.29
C ALA A 257 23.97 16.08 10.29
N VAL A 258 24.14 17.00 11.23
CA VAL A 258 25.17 16.91 12.29
C VAL A 258 24.86 15.72 13.20
N HIS A 259 23.63 15.64 13.68
CA HIS A 259 23.12 14.54 14.49
C HIS A 259 21.64 14.31 14.23
N VAL A 260 21.18 13.06 14.34
CA VAL A 260 19.77 12.67 14.19
C VAL A 260 19.33 11.85 15.38
N ASP A 261 18.36 12.34 16.13
CA ASP A 261 17.66 11.59 17.16
C ASP A 261 16.38 10.98 16.57
N SER A 262 16.24 9.66 16.61
CA SER A 262 15.06 8.91 16.16
C SER A 262 14.28 8.40 17.36
N VAL A 263 12.99 8.74 17.42
CA VAL A 263 12.11 8.39 18.56
C VAL A 263 10.91 7.59 18.08
N ASP A 264 10.72 6.42 18.66
CA ASP A 264 9.52 5.58 18.49
C ASP A 264 9.31 4.71 19.73
N SER A 265 8.09 4.37 20.04
CA SER A 265 7.76 3.51 21.19
C SER A 265 8.01 2.01 20.93
N SER A 266 8.24 1.62 19.66
CA SER A 266 8.44 0.23 19.26
C SER A 266 9.92 -0.16 19.29
N ALA A 267 10.31 -1.04 20.24
CA ALA A 267 11.66 -1.59 20.29
C ALA A 267 12.06 -2.33 19.00
N LYS A 268 11.12 -3.02 18.33
CA LYS A 268 11.38 -3.65 17.02
C LYS A 268 11.70 -2.62 15.95
N ALA A 269 10.98 -1.49 15.93
CA ALA A 269 11.25 -0.41 15.00
C ALA A 269 12.63 0.20 15.25
N MET A 270 12.99 0.46 16.51
CA MET A 270 14.30 1.00 16.87
C MET A 270 15.47 0.08 16.46
N ALA A 271 15.33 -1.23 16.64
CA ALA A 271 16.33 -2.18 16.15
C ALA A 271 16.50 -2.14 14.62
N LEU A 272 15.42 -1.87 13.87
CA LEU A 272 15.48 -1.68 12.41
C LEU A 272 16.10 -0.33 12.04
N VAL A 273 15.88 0.73 12.81
CA VAL A 273 16.58 2.02 12.61
C VAL A 273 18.09 1.83 12.71
N ASP A 274 18.56 1.16 13.78
CA ASP A 274 20.00 0.90 13.98
C ASP A 274 20.60 0.08 12.84
N LYS A 275 19.89 -0.96 12.37
CA LYS A 275 20.29 -1.73 11.18
C LYS A 275 20.33 -0.86 9.92
N ASN A 276 19.34 0.02 9.71
CA ASN A 276 19.30 0.92 8.55
C ASN A 276 20.46 1.94 8.57
N VAL A 277 20.82 2.46 9.74
CA VAL A 277 22.00 3.32 9.91
C VAL A 277 23.29 2.55 9.54
N GLU A 278 23.41 1.30 10.00
CA GLU A 278 24.58 0.45 9.74
C GLU A 278 24.71 0.09 8.25
N ILE A 279 23.66 -0.43 7.61
CA ILE A 279 23.69 -0.81 6.18
C ILE A 279 23.79 0.42 5.25
N GLY A 280 23.37 1.58 5.72
CA GLY A 280 23.57 2.87 5.06
C GLY A 280 25.01 3.35 5.10
N GLY A 281 25.86 2.74 5.97
CA GLY A 281 27.27 3.12 6.14
C GLY A 281 27.45 4.44 6.88
N PHE A 282 26.46 4.85 7.67
CA PHE A 282 26.54 6.11 8.43
C PHE A 282 27.34 5.93 9.73
N ASP A 283 28.03 6.99 10.12
CA ASP A 283 28.72 7.05 11.42
C ASP A 283 27.70 6.99 12.56
N LYS A 284 27.80 5.92 13.38
CA LYS A 284 26.89 5.67 14.51
C LYS A 284 26.92 6.80 15.56
N SER A 285 28.02 7.57 15.64
CA SER A 285 28.10 8.72 16.55
C SER A 285 27.18 9.88 16.14
N ARG A 286 26.70 9.90 14.90
CA ARG A 286 25.79 10.92 14.38
C ARG A 286 24.31 10.52 14.52
N HIS A 287 24.01 9.42 15.20
CA HIS A 287 22.64 8.95 15.34
C HIS A 287 22.38 8.41 16.76
N THR A 288 21.17 8.66 17.27
CA THR A 288 20.68 8.07 18.52
C THR A 288 19.28 7.50 18.31
N SER A 289 19.11 6.22 18.66
CA SER A 289 17.81 5.56 18.72
C SER A 289 17.22 5.64 20.12
N LEU A 290 16.02 6.20 20.25
CA LEU A 290 15.33 6.39 21.53
C LEU A 290 13.99 5.64 21.53
N CYS A 291 13.93 4.52 22.24
CA CYS A 291 12.70 3.75 22.42
C CYS A 291 11.83 4.39 23.50
N LEU A 292 11.10 5.47 23.15
CA LEU A 292 10.32 6.29 24.06
C LEU A 292 8.98 6.69 23.42
N ASP A 293 8.01 7.09 24.24
CA ASP A 293 6.84 7.77 23.74
C ASP A 293 7.24 9.15 23.16
N ALA A 294 6.90 9.39 21.90
CA ALA A 294 7.30 10.59 21.18
C ALA A 294 6.68 11.88 21.76
N ILE A 295 5.46 11.79 22.29
CA ILE A 295 4.77 12.95 22.88
C ILE A 295 5.40 13.31 24.22
N ASP A 296 5.73 12.31 25.05
CA ASP A 296 6.36 12.53 26.34
C ASP A 296 7.81 13.05 26.16
N TYR A 297 8.57 12.43 25.23
CA TYR A 297 9.89 12.93 24.88
C TYR A 297 9.88 14.40 24.45
N LEU A 298 8.93 14.78 23.59
CA LEU A 298 8.81 16.18 23.10
C LEU A 298 8.52 17.17 24.23
N LYS A 299 7.82 16.79 25.30
CA LYS A 299 7.57 17.66 26.46
C LYS A 299 8.85 18.00 27.22
N ASP A 300 9.73 17.01 27.37
CA ASP A 300 10.90 17.06 28.28
C ASP A 300 12.15 17.66 27.62
N ILE A 301 12.22 17.70 26.27
CA ILE A 301 13.39 18.27 25.59
C ILE A 301 13.48 19.79 25.80
N PRO A 302 14.71 20.36 25.94
CA PRO A 302 14.89 21.81 25.94
C PRO A 302 14.48 22.42 24.59
N ALA A 303 14.10 23.70 24.61
CA ALA A 303 13.91 24.45 23.38
C ALA A 303 15.26 24.61 22.66
N ASP A 304 15.20 24.82 21.37
CA ASP A 304 16.36 25.08 20.49
C ASP A 304 17.42 23.98 20.45
N LYS A 305 17.10 22.75 20.94
CA LYS A 305 17.97 21.57 20.80
C LYS A 305 18.08 21.10 19.35
N TYR A 306 17.02 21.24 18.58
CA TYR A 306 16.92 20.74 17.21
C TYR A 306 16.60 21.87 16.24
N ASP A 307 17.31 21.88 15.11
CA ASP A 307 17.10 22.82 14.02
C ASP A 307 16.02 22.37 13.03
N LEU A 308 15.70 21.08 13.04
CA LEU A 308 14.69 20.46 12.18
C LEU A 308 13.96 19.36 12.95
N MET A 309 12.63 19.41 12.95
CA MET A 309 11.80 18.36 13.53
C MET A 309 10.88 17.75 12.48
N ILE A 310 10.84 16.41 12.41
CA ILE A 310 9.89 15.64 11.61
C ILE A 310 8.85 15.08 12.59
N VAL A 311 7.58 15.39 12.34
CA VAL A 311 6.46 15.03 13.22
C VAL A 311 5.40 14.31 12.36
N ASP A 312 5.47 12.99 12.31
CA ASP A 312 4.59 12.14 11.48
C ASP A 312 3.83 11.11 12.35
N PRO A 313 2.89 11.56 13.19
CA PRO A 313 2.18 10.68 14.10
C PRO A 313 1.22 9.74 13.37
N PRO A 314 0.88 8.59 13.98
CA PRO A 314 -0.19 7.74 13.47
C PRO A 314 -1.54 8.49 13.47
N ALA A 315 -2.48 8.05 12.63
CA ALA A 315 -3.79 8.68 12.54
C ALA A 315 -4.53 8.66 13.89
N PHE A 316 -4.78 9.83 14.47
CA PHE A 316 -5.53 9.96 15.73
C PHE A 316 -7.04 9.76 15.56
N ALA A 317 -7.58 9.80 14.32
CA ALA A 317 -8.98 9.52 14.03
C ALA A 317 -9.12 8.28 13.15
N LYS A 318 -9.75 7.23 13.66
CA LYS A 318 -10.13 6.02 12.89
C LYS A 318 -11.56 6.10 12.35
N HIS A 319 -12.40 7.00 12.84
CA HIS A 319 -13.79 7.22 12.41
C HIS A 319 -14.24 8.65 12.75
N ARG A 320 -15.32 9.12 12.09
CA ARG A 320 -15.82 10.50 12.21
C ARG A 320 -16.17 10.92 13.64
N GLY A 321 -16.63 9.99 14.49
CA GLY A 321 -17.04 10.30 15.86
C GLY A 321 -15.91 10.83 16.76
N VAL A 322 -14.63 10.57 16.44
CA VAL A 322 -13.48 11.04 17.21
C VAL A 322 -12.72 12.20 16.56
N LEU A 323 -13.23 12.72 15.44
CA LEU A 323 -12.55 13.76 14.64
C LEU A 323 -12.15 14.99 15.47
N ARG A 324 -13.06 15.52 16.32
CA ARG A 324 -12.79 16.70 17.14
C ARG A 324 -11.63 16.50 18.13
N ASN A 325 -11.55 15.30 18.73
CA ASN A 325 -10.46 14.96 19.65
C ASN A 325 -9.15 14.77 18.90
N ALA A 326 -9.19 14.17 17.73
CA ALA A 326 -8.03 14.01 16.86
C ALA A 326 -7.45 15.37 16.42
N LEU A 327 -8.30 16.31 15.98
CA LEU A 327 -7.87 17.67 15.61
C LEU A 327 -7.17 18.38 16.78
N ARG A 328 -7.70 18.26 18.01
CA ARG A 328 -7.06 18.81 19.20
C ARG A 328 -5.73 18.13 19.53
N ALA A 329 -5.62 16.81 19.28
CA ALA A 329 -4.36 16.09 19.49
C ALA A 329 -3.28 16.55 18.51
N TYR A 330 -3.61 16.66 17.21
CA TYR A 330 -2.70 17.23 16.21
C TYR A 330 -2.30 18.66 16.54
N GLN A 331 -3.25 19.52 16.93
CA GLN A 331 -2.96 20.90 17.31
C GLN A 331 -1.97 20.96 18.47
N ARG A 332 -2.18 20.20 19.54
CA ARG A 332 -1.28 20.17 20.70
C ARG A 332 0.11 19.67 20.35
N LEU A 333 0.19 18.59 19.57
CA LEU A 333 1.46 18.00 19.15
C LEU A 333 2.27 19.01 18.31
N ASN A 334 1.64 19.60 17.29
CA ASN A 334 2.30 20.58 16.43
C ASN A 334 2.71 21.85 17.20
N ALA A 335 1.85 22.36 18.09
CA ALA A 335 2.19 23.53 18.92
C ALA A 335 3.39 23.23 19.83
N ALA A 336 3.46 22.03 20.43
CA ALA A 336 4.60 21.62 21.24
C ALA A 336 5.89 21.53 20.40
N ALA A 337 5.83 20.92 19.19
CA ALA A 337 7.00 20.84 18.32
C ALA A 337 7.50 22.23 17.88
N ILE A 338 6.58 23.11 17.44
CA ILE A 338 6.91 24.48 17.01
C ILE A 338 7.54 25.28 18.15
N SER A 339 7.11 25.10 19.40
CA SER A 339 7.68 25.80 20.55
C SER A 339 9.07 25.32 20.99
N LYS A 340 9.57 24.21 20.41
CA LYS A 340 10.84 23.55 20.78
C LYS A 340 11.88 23.57 19.68
N VAL A 341 11.47 23.81 18.43
CA VAL A 341 12.42 23.92 17.30
C VAL A 341 13.11 25.27 17.31
N ALA A 342 14.42 25.29 16.96
CA ALA A 342 15.24 26.50 16.88
C ALA A 342 14.83 27.45 15.75
#